data_c12703dea40f938f34b370c68142bf7b
#
_entry.id   c12703dea40f938f34b370c68142bf7b
#
_cell.length_a   1.000
_cell.length_b   1.000
_cell.length_c   1.000
_cell.angle_alpha   90.00
_cell.angle_beta   90.00
_cell.angle_gamma   90.00
#
_symmetry.space_group_name_H-M   'P 1'
#
loop_
_entity.id
_entity.type
_entity.pdbx_description
1 polymer ?
#
loop_
_entity_poly.entity_id
_entity_poly.type
_entity_poly.pdbx_seq_one_letter_code
_entity_poly.pdbx_strand_id
1 'polypeptide(L)'
;MNEVAVFGAYGHTGRFVVDELKERGFVPVLSGRDAAKLAALAAASGLEARPASVDDPASLDRALAGAAAVVNCAGPFAATAAPVIEAALRAGIPYVDVAAEIEANADTFAHFADRAAGTAIVPAMAFFGGLGDLLATAALDGRTEADEVHVAYGLSGWHPTNGTRAAGAVSRRRRDGRRVRYTGGRLEYRDDEPPTLDWPFPEPMGPRTVIGEFAMADVVTVPSHLSVPEVRTYMTVEAARDIADPDTPAPAPADDSGRSAQTFLVDVVVRAGGTERRAVATGRDIYAVTAPLAVEAVHRLLTGRTRATGVASAGEIFDAAGFLRALSPHITLESPHITVDLPA
;
A
#
# COMPACT_ATOMS: atom_id res chain seq x y z
N MET A 1 13.60 -18.98 -13.75
CA MET A 1 13.19 -18.06 -12.65
C MET A 1 12.79 -16.76 -13.32
N ASN A 2 11.69 -16.13 -12.88
CA ASN A 2 11.23 -14.88 -13.49
C ASN A 2 12.03 -13.69 -12.91
N GLU A 3 12.53 -12.84 -13.79
CA GLU A 3 13.11 -11.55 -13.40
C GLU A 3 12.00 -10.57 -13.00
N VAL A 4 12.19 -9.83 -11.91
CA VAL A 4 11.27 -8.78 -11.45
C VAL A 4 12.07 -7.49 -11.24
N ALA A 5 11.72 -6.45 -11.99
CA ALA A 5 12.37 -5.16 -11.84
C ALA A 5 11.86 -4.45 -10.57
N VAL A 6 12.78 -3.93 -9.75
CA VAL A 6 12.45 -3.13 -8.57
C VAL A 6 12.96 -1.70 -8.80
N PHE A 7 12.05 -0.79 -9.15
CA PHE A 7 12.39 0.62 -9.32
C PHE A 7 12.40 1.32 -7.96
N GLY A 8 13.53 1.87 -7.55
CA GLY A 8 13.78 2.35 -6.19
C GLY A 8 14.37 1.29 -5.26
N ALA A 9 15.08 0.30 -5.79
CA ALA A 9 15.62 -0.87 -5.07
C ALA A 9 16.51 -0.54 -3.87
N TYR A 10 17.24 0.57 -3.90
CA TYR A 10 18.10 1.02 -2.78
C TYR A 10 17.35 1.82 -1.71
N GLY A 11 16.06 2.11 -1.91
CA GLY A 11 15.20 2.76 -0.91
C GLY A 11 14.92 1.85 0.29
N HIS A 12 14.40 2.41 1.38
CA HIS A 12 14.10 1.64 2.59
C HIS A 12 13.17 0.44 2.31
N THR A 13 12.00 0.69 1.75
CA THR A 13 11.05 -0.37 1.37
C THR A 13 11.57 -1.23 0.20
N GLY A 14 12.26 -0.61 -0.77
CA GLY A 14 12.78 -1.33 -1.93
C GLY A 14 13.76 -2.46 -1.56
N ARG A 15 14.57 -2.28 -0.53
CA ARG A 15 15.46 -3.33 -0.01
C ARG A 15 14.69 -4.53 0.52
N PHE A 16 13.64 -4.32 1.31
CA PHE A 16 12.77 -5.39 1.78
C PHE A 16 12.09 -6.13 0.61
N VAL A 17 11.66 -5.40 -0.42
CA VAL A 17 11.07 -6.01 -1.63
C VAL A 17 12.10 -6.86 -2.39
N VAL A 18 13.34 -6.39 -2.51
CA VAL A 18 14.44 -7.17 -3.12
C VAL A 18 14.70 -8.47 -2.36
N ASP A 19 14.76 -8.40 -1.03
CA ASP A 19 15.01 -9.58 -0.20
C ASP A 19 13.83 -10.56 -0.25
N GLU A 20 12.59 -10.08 -0.14
CA GLU A 20 11.38 -10.92 -0.24
C GLU A 20 11.26 -11.61 -1.61
N LEU A 21 11.59 -10.92 -2.71
CA LEU A 21 11.63 -11.53 -4.05
C LEU A 21 12.61 -12.68 -4.11
N LYS A 22 13.81 -12.52 -3.54
CA LYS A 22 14.82 -13.60 -3.48
C LYS A 22 14.32 -14.79 -2.66
N GLU A 23 13.74 -14.54 -1.50
CA GLU A 23 13.18 -15.57 -0.62
C GLU A 23 12.10 -16.39 -1.32
N ARG A 24 11.30 -15.75 -2.20
CA ARG A 24 10.27 -16.43 -2.99
C ARG A 24 10.75 -16.99 -4.33
N GLY A 25 12.06 -16.98 -4.59
CA GLY A 25 12.66 -17.60 -5.77
C GLY A 25 12.55 -16.79 -7.05
N PHE A 26 12.30 -15.48 -6.97
CA PHE A 26 12.43 -14.55 -8.09
C PHE A 26 13.86 -14.05 -8.23
N VAL A 27 14.19 -13.47 -9.39
CA VAL A 27 15.45 -12.77 -9.63
C VAL A 27 15.19 -11.27 -9.67
N PRO A 28 15.51 -10.51 -8.59
CA PRO A 28 15.36 -9.07 -8.62
C PRO A 28 16.34 -8.39 -9.59
N VAL A 29 15.85 -7.45 -10.39
CA VAL A 29 16.65 -6.53 -11.18
C VAL A 29 16.60 -5.17 -10.50
N LEU A 30 17.75 -4.66 -10.05
CA LEU A 30 17.83 -3.43 -9.27
C LEU A 30 17.75 -2.22 -10.19
N SER A 31 16.76 -1.33 -9.98
CA SER A 31 16.60 -0.13 -10.77
C SER A 31 16.34 1.12 -9.90
N GLY A 32 16.66 2.29 -10.45
CA GLY A 32 16.51 3.60 -9.85
C GLY A 32 17.49 4.60 -10.42
N ARG A 33 17.36 5.87 -10.02
CA ARG A 33 18.10 6.99 -10.64
C ARG A 33 19.56 7.14 -10.21
N ASP A 34 19.91 6.67 -8.99
CA ASP A 34 21.26 6.83 -8.43
C ASP A 34 22.12 5.61 -8.75
N ALA A 35 22.90 5.73 -9.81
CA ALA A 35 23.75 4.64 -10.31
C ALA A 35 24.81 4.20 -9.27
N ALA A 36 25.32 5.11 -8.43
CA ALA A 36 26.32 4.76 -7.42
C ALA A 36 25.70 3.90 -6.30
N LYS A 37 24.51 4.26 -5.80
CA LYS A 37 23.79 3.45 -4.81
C LYS A 37 23.38 2.10 -5.38
N LEU A 38 22.95 2.04 -6.65
CA LEU A 38 22.65 0.77 -7.31
C LEU A 38 23.88 -0.11 -7.45
N ALA A 39 25.03 0.44 -7.86
CA ALA A 39 26.26 -0.31 -7.98
C ALA A 39 26.72 -0.89 -6.63
N ALA A 40 26.59 -0.11 -5.54
CA ALA A 40 26.90 -0.59 -4.20
C ALA A 40 25.96 -1.75 -3.77
N LEU A 41 24.65 -1.63 -4.03
CA LEU A 41 23.69 -2.68 -3.73
C LEU A 41 23.93 -3.93 -4.59
N ALA A 42 24.24 -3.76 -5.88
CA ALA A 42 24.57 -4.86 -6.80
C ALA A 42 25.81 -5.62 -6.34
N ALA A 43 26.86 -4.90 -5.95
CA ALA A 43 28.08 -5.51 -5.43
C ALA A 43 27.85 -6.32 -4.14
N ALA A 44 26.98 -5.82 -3.25
CA ALA A 44 26.64 -6.50 -2.01
C ALA A 44 25.71 -7.71 -2.19
N SER A 45 24.83 -7.68 -3.19
CA SER A 45 23.78 -8.71 -3.37
C SER A 45 24.08 -9.71 -4.50
N GLY A 46 25.02 -9.39 -5.40
CA GLY A 46 25.29 -10.17 -6.61
C GLY A 46 24.19 -10.04 -7.69
N LEU A 47 23.30 -9.06 -7.57
CA LEU A 47 22.19 -8.85 -8.48
C LEU A 47 22.54 -7.87 -9.61
N GLU A 48 21.85 -7.98 -10.74
CA GLU A 48 21.97 -7.04 -11.85
C GLU A 48 21.40 -5.66 -11.50
N ALA A 49 22.12 -4.60 -11.86
CA ALA A 49 21.69 -3.22 -11.72
C ALA A 49 21.48 -2.56 -13.09
N ARG A 50 20.29 -1.99 -13.29
CA ARG A 50 19.88 -1.25 -14.49
C ARG A 50 19.44 0.17 -14.09
N PRO A 51 20.36 1.14 -14.07
CA PRO A 51 20.01 2.53 -13.72
C PRO A 51 18.99 3.11 -14.70
N ALA A 52 17.97 3.79 -14.15
CA ALA A 52 16.93 4.44 -14.93
C ALA A 52 16.38 5.68 -14.21
N SER A 53 15.96 6.69 -14.99
CA SER A 53 15.29 7.89 -14.53
C SER A 53 13.91 8.02 -15.15
N VAL A 54 12.96 8.54 -14.39
CA VAL A 54 11.60 8.88 -14.89
C VAL A 54 11.64 9.98 -15.96
N ASP A 55 12.72 10.78 -16.01
CA ASP A 55 12.93 11.82 -17.01
C ASP A 55 13.54 11.27 -18.33
N ASP A 56 13.92 9.98 -18.37
CA ASP A 56 14.45 9.30 -19.55
C ASP A 56 13.65 8.00 -19.81
N PRO A 57 12.56 8.06 -20.60
CA PRO A 57 11.73 6.89 -20.90
C PRO A 57 12.52 5.72 -21.51
N ALA A 58 13.55 6.00 -22.31
CA ALA A 58 14.38 4.96 -22.88
C ALA A 58 15.22 4.21 -21.83
N SER A 59 15.60 4.88 -20.74
CA SER A 59 16.28 4.21 -19.62
C SER A 59 15.31 3.29 -18.87
N LEU A 60 14.05 3.69 -18.70
CA LEU A 60 13.02 2.82 -18.12
C LEU A 60 12.77 1.59 -18.98
N ASP A 61 12.66 1.76 -20.32
CA ASP A 61 12.49 0.63 -21.24
C ASP A 61 13.65 -0.37 -21.15
N ARG A 62 14.89 0.13 -21.07
CA ARG A 62 16.08 -0.74 -20.86
C ARG A 62 16.04 -1.43 -19.49
N ALA A 63 15.62 -0.73 -18.46
CA ALA A 63 15.55 -1.29 -17.10
C ALA A 63 14.50 -2.42 -16.98
N LEU A 64 13.41 -2.33 -17.73
CA LEU A 64 12.32 -3.33 -17.73
C LEU A 64 12.51 -4.42 -18.80
N ALA A 65 13.52 -4.32 -19.67
CA ALA A 65 13.71 -5.30 -20.74
C ALA A 65 13.92 -6.71 -20.19
N GLY A 66 13.06 -7.65 -20.59
CA GLY A 66 13.08 -9.06 -20.16
C GLY A 66 12.51 -9.32 -18.76
N ALA A 67 12.13 -8.30 -18.01
CA ALA A 67 11.46 -8.49 -16.73
C ALA A 67 10.03 -9.03 -16.93
N ALA A 68 9.58 -9.89 -16.01
CA ALA A 68 8.23 -10.45 -16.03
C ALA A 68 7.21 -9.54 -15.31
N ALA A 69 7.68 -8.65 -14.43
CA ALA A 69 6.88 -7.66 -13.71
C ALA A 69 7.78 -6.50 -13.21
N VAL A 70 7.17 -5.38 -12.82
CA VAL A 70 7.86 -4.30 -12.13
C VAL A 70 7.18 -3.95 -10.82
N VAL A 71 7.98 -3.75 -9.75
CA VAL A 71 7.56 -3.17 -8.48
C VAL A 71 8.16 -1.78 -8.35
N ASN A 72 7.31 -0.75 -8.29
CA ASN A 72 7.75 0.62 -8.07
C ASN A 72 7.74 0.96 -6.57
N CYS A 73 8.95 1.13 -6.01
CA CYS A 73 9.18 1.54 -4.62
C CYS A 73 9.75 2.97 -4.52
N ALA A 74 9.75 3.74 -5.62
CA ALA A 74 10.39 5.05 -5.70
C ALA A 74 9.38 6.20 -5.53
N GLY A 75 9.19 6.66 -4.30
CA GLY A 75 8.45 7.90 -4.05
C GLY A 75 9.25 9.18 -4.41
N PRO A 76 8.57 10.34 -4.58
CA PRO A 76 7.12 10.56 -4.56
C PRO A 76 6.41 9.96 -5.77
N PHE A 77 5.34 9.20 -5.53
CA PHE A 77 4.63 8.47 -6.60
C PHE A 77 3.89 9.40 -7.57
N ALA A 78 3.53 10.59 -7.12
CA ALA A 78 3.03 11.64 -8.01
C ALA A 78 3.97 11.96 -9.19
N ALA A 79 5.27 11.67 -9.06
CA ALA A 79 6.24 11.88 -10.13
C ALA A 79 6.65 10.57 -10.81
N THR A 80 6.61 9.44 -10.11
CA THR A 80 7.19 8.19 -10.60
C THR A 80 6.17 7.18 -11.12
N ALA A 81 4.93 7.20 -10.63
CA ALA A 81 3.94 6.19 -11.00
C ALA A 81 3.67 6.19 -12.52
N ALA A 82 3.25 7.32 -13.09
CA ALA A 82 2.88 7.38 -14.50
C ALA A 82 4.01 6.98 -15.45
N PRO A 83 5.26 7.51 -15.36
CA PRO A 83 6.34 7.09 -16.24
C PRO A 83 6.68 5.59 -16.16
N VAL A 84 6.66 5.01 -14.94
CA VAL A 84 6.96 3.59 -14.77
C VAL A 84 5.80 2.71 -15.25
N ILE A 85 4.53 3.11 -15.04
CA ILE A 85 3.36 2.45 -15.62
C ILE A 85 3.44 2.45 -17.15
N GLU A 86 3.76 3.60 -17.76
CA GLU A 86 3.89 3.68 -19.21
C GLU A 86 4.99 2.77 -19.76
N ALA A 87 6.13 2.66 -19.07
CA ALA A 87 7.17 1.72 -19.44
C ALA A 87 6.72 0.26 -19.27
N ALA A 88 5.99 -0.07 -18.21
CA ALA A 88 5.41 -1.39 -17.99
C ALA A 88 4.41 -1.77 -19.09
N LEU A 89 3.55 -0.83 -19.49
CA LEU A 89 2.60 -1.02 -20.60
C LEU A 89 3.32 -1.26 -21.94
N ARG A 90 4.40 -0.50 -22.24
CA ARG A 90 5.21 -0.74 -23.44
C ARG A 90 5.91 -2.09 -23.42
N ALA A 91 6.35 -2.54 -22.24
CA ALA A 91 6.96 -3.85 -22.05
C ALA A 91 5.93 -5.00 -22.01
N GLY A 92 4.64 -4.70 -21.89
CA GLY A 92 3.57 -5.69 -21.74
C GLY A 92 3.63 -6.49 -20.44
N ILE A 93 4.13 -5.89 -19.36
CA ILE A 93 4.33 -6.55 -18.07
C ILE A 93 3.47 -5.92 -16.96
N PRO A 94 3.04 -6.69 -15.93
CA PRO A 94 2.33 -6.16 -14.79
C PRO A 94 3.14 -5.10 -14.01
N TYR A 95 2.41 -4.10 -13.50
CA TYR A 95 2.92 -3.07 -12.61
C TYR A 95 2.30 -3.19 -11.23
N VAL A 96 3.13 -3.06 -10.20
CA VAL A 96 2.74 -2.96 -8.80
C VAL A 96 3.45 -1.77 -8.18
N ASP A 97 2.80 -0.98 -7.33
CA ASP A 97 3.50 0.02 -6.52
C ASP A 97 3.10 0.00 -5.06
N VAL A 98 3.85 0.73 -4.25
CA VAL A 98 3.65 0.83 -2.81
C VAL A 98 3.23 2.25 -2.37
N ALA A 99 2.48 2.94 -3.22
CA ALA A 99 2.05 4.31 -3.01
C ALA A 99 0.98 4.44 -1.92
N ALA A 100 1.28 5.19 -0.86
CA ALA A 100 0.27 5.60 0.12
C ALA A 100 -0.37 6.97 -0.21
N GLU A 101 0.12 7.68 -1.22
CA GLU A 101 -0.31 9.00 -1.66
C GLU A 101 -1.69 8.93 -2.32
N ILE A 102 -2.69 9.61 -1.75
CA ILE A 102 -4.09 9.60 -2.24
C ILE A 102 -4.16 10.07 -3.69
N GLU A 103 -3.53 11.23 -3.97
CA GLU A 103 -3.62 11.87 -5.27
C GLU A 103 -2.90 11.05 -6.37
N ALA A 104 -1.79 10.38 -6.04
CA ALA A 104 -1.09 9.51 -6.99
C ALA A 104 -1.93 8.28 -7.36
N ASN A 105 -2.60 7.70 -6.36
CA ASN A 105 -3.51 6.58 -6.59
C ASN A 105 -4.74 7.02 -7.40
N ALA A 106 -5.37 8.13 -7.06
CA ALA A 106 -6.50 8.67 -7.82
C ALA A 106 -6.12 8.95 -9.28
N ASP A 107 -4.93 9.53 -9.53
CA ASP A 107 -4.43 9.75 -10.89
C ASP A 107 -4.23 8.42 -11.64
N THR A 108 -3.71 7.38 -10.98
CA THR A 108 -3.53 6.08 -11.60
C THR A 108 -4.85 5.49 -12.07
N PHE A 109 -5.88 5.49 -11.23
CA PHE A 109 -7.22 5.03 -11.62
C PHE A 109 -7.82 5.89 -12.73
N ALA A 110 -7.69 7.23 -12.64
CA ALA A 110 -8.30 8.14 -13.61
C ALA A 110 -7.63 8.08 -15.00
N HIS A 111 -6.30 7.97 -15.06
CA HIS A 111 -5.57 8.13 -16.32
C HIS A 111 -5.26 6.81 -17.03
N PHE A 112 -5.28 5.68 -16.34
CA PHE A 112 -4.88 4.39 -16.90
C PHE A 112 -6.01 3.38 -17.02
N ALA A 113 -7.22 3.64 -16.52
CA ALA A 113 -8.37 2.72 -16.60
C ALA A 113 -8.59 2.18 -18.02
N ASP A 114 -8.65 3.08 -19.00
CA ASP A 114 -8.90 2.74 -20.41
C ASP A 114 -7.64 2.32 -21.18
N ARG A 115 -6.45 2.50 -20.59
CA ARG A 115 -5.15 2.27 -21.26
C ARG A 115 -4.50 0.94 -20.90
N ALA A 116 -4.93 0.32 -19.81
CA ALA A 116 -4.32 -0.89 -19.27
C ALA A 116 -4.95 -2.19 -19.76
N ALA A 117 -5.66 -2.18 -20.91
CA ALA A 117 -6.33 -3.35 -21.43
C ALA A 117 -5.36 -4.55 -21.60
N GLY A 118 -5.57 -5.60 -20.83
CA GLY A 118 -4.76 -6.82 -20.86
C GLY A 118 -3.51 -6.80 -19.97
N THR A 119 -3.13 -5.67 -19.38
CA THR A 119 -2.00 -5.56 -18.43
C THR A 119 -2.51 -5.14 -17.07
N ALA A 120 -2.12 -5.85 -16.01
CA ALA A 120 -2.53 -5.51 -14.65
C ALA A 120 -1.68 -4.34 -14.11
N ILE A 121 -2.35 -3.32 -13.57
CA ILE A 121 -1.75 -2.21 -12.83
C ILE A 121 -2.37 -2.20 -11.45
N VAL A 122 -1.57 -2.52 -10.42
CA VAL A 122 -2.03 -2.63 -9.04
C VAL A 122 -1.36 -1.56 -8.19
N PRO A 123 -2.00 -0.39 -8.02
CA PRO A 123 -1.47 0.67 -7.17
C PRO A 123 -1.66 0.36 -5.69
N ALA A 124 -0.95 1.08 -4.83
CA ALA A 124 -1.05 1.03 -3.37
C ALA A 124 -0.90 -0.37 -2.76
N MET A 125 -0.12 -1.27 -3.35
CA MET A 125 0.09 -2.63 -2.83
C MET A 125 1.04 -2.59 -1.63
N ALA A 126 0.60 -1.95 -0.55
CA ALA A 126 1.37 -1.57 0.62
C ALA A 126 0.56 -1.73 1.91
N PHE A 127 1.21 -1.43 3.04
CA PHE A 127 0.55 -1.38 4.35
C PHE A 127 -0.66 -0.43 4.33
N PHE A 128 -0.49 0.81 3.84
CA PHE A 128 -1.59 1.75 3.63
C PHE A 128 -2.20 1.56 2.24
N GLY A 129 -3.48 1.35 2.18
CA GLY A 129 -4.26 1.12 0.97
C GLY A 129 -4.47 -0.37 0.69
N GLY A 130 -3.42 -1.14 0.37
CA GLY A 130 -3.56 -2.54 -0.03
C GLY A 130 -4.02 -3.45 1.11
N LEU A 131 -3.44 -3.33 2.32
CA LEU A 131 -3.84 -4.17 3.45
C LEU A 131 -5.26 -3.83 3.93
N GLY A 132 -5.59 -2.54 4.06
CA GLY A 132 -6.92 -2.10 4.46
C GLY A 132 -8.00 -2.54 3.46
N ASP A 133 -7.74 -2.41 2.17
CA ASP A 133 -8.63 -2.84 1.09
C ASP A 133 -8.86 -4.37 1.10
N LEU A 134 -7.81 -5.17 1.25
CA LEU A 134 -7.92 -6.62 1.38
C LEU A 134 -8.73 -7.04 2.62
N LEU A 135 -8.53 -6.37 3.75
CA LEU A 135 -9.30 -6.64 4.98
C LEU A 135 -10.78 -6.26 4.81
N ALA A 136 -11.08 -5.11 4.21
CA ALA A 136 -12.45 -4.67 3.93
C ALA A 136 -13.17 -5.66 3.00
N THR A 137 -12.49 -6.07 1.93
CA THR A 137 -13.03 -7.04 0.97
C THR A 137 -13.26 -8.41 1.60
N ALA A 138 -12.32 -8.87 2.43
CA ALA A 138 -12.47 -10.14 3.15
C ALA A 138 -13.61 -10.09 4.17
N ALA A 139 -13.79 -8.97 4.89
CA ALA A 139 -14.90 -8.79 5.83
C ALA A 139 -16.26 -8.81 5.14
N LEU A 140 -16.35 -8.31 3.90
CA LEU A 140 -17.57 -8.32 3.10
C LEU A 140 -18.00 -9.72 2.62
N ASP A 141 -17.07 -10.68 2.59
CA ASP A 141 -17.35 -12.09 2.28
C ASP A 141 -18.15 -12.27 0.97
N GLY A 142 -17.62 -11.67 -0.10
CA GLY A 142 -18.21 -11.75 -1.45
C GLY A 142 -19.31 -10.72 -1.76
N ARG A 143 -19.68 -9.88 -0.81
CA ARG A 143 -20.54 -8.71 -1.08
C ARG A 143 -19.69 -7.59 -1.70
N THR A 144 -20.32 -6.76 -2.52
CA THR A 144 -19.68 -5.61 -3.19
C THR A 144 -20.24 -4.27 -2.74
N GLU A 145 -21.22 -4.30 -1.80
CA GLU A 145 -21.90 -3.12 -1.29
C GLU A 145 -21.75 -3.04 0.23
N ALA A 146 -21.54 -1.84 0.74
CA ALA A 146 -21.52 -1.53 2.17
C ALA A 146 -22.10 -0.14 2.42
N ASP A 147 -22.63 0.08 3.64
CA ASP A 147 -23.09 1.39 4.09
C ASP A 147 -21.92 2.25 4.52
N GLU A 148 -20.95 1.67 5.24
CA GLU A 148 -19.73 2.32 5.72
C GLU A 148 -18.56 1.32 5.78
N VAL A 149 -17.36 1.81 5.49
CA VAL A 149 -16.07 1.12 5.75
C VAL A 149 -15.20 2.00 6.63
N HIS A 150 -14.74 1.46 7.74
CA HIS A 150 -13.81 2.10 8.66
C HIS A 150 -12.49 1.34 8.67
N VAL A 151 -11.37 2.04 8.48
CA VAL A 151 -10.01 1.48 8.54
C VAL A 151 -9.24 2.20 9.64
N ALA A 152 -9.00 1.54 10.75
CA ALA A 152 -8.27 2.11 11.88
C ALA A 152 -6.85 1.53 11.99
N TYR A 153 -5.88 2.41 11.95
CA TYR A 153 -4.46 2.09 12.06
C TYR A 153 -3.97 2.35 13.49
N GLY A 154 -3.79 1.29 14.26
CA GLY A 154 -3.14 1.30 15.55
C GLY A 154 -1.65 1.05 15.39
N LEU A 155 -0.82 2.07 15.57
CA LEU A 155 0.64 1.95 15.51
C LEU A 155 1.23 2.24 16.89
N SER A 156 2.26 1.49 17.28
CA SER A 156 3.03 1.78 18.51
C SER A 156 3.92 3.03 18.41
N GLY A 157 3.99 3.63 17.24
CA GLY A 157 4.72 4.83 16.84
C GLY A 157 4.94 4.84 15.34
N TRP A 158 5.31 5.99 14.76
CA TRP A 158 5.62 6.09 13.34
C TRP A 158 6.92 6.84 13.10
N HIS A 159 7.97 6.09 12.86
CA HIS A 159 9.28 6.63 12.47
C HIS A 159 9.33 6.76 10.95
N PRO A 160 9.17 7.97 10.37
CA PRO A 160 9.06 8.11 8.92
C PRO A 160 10.41 8.01 8.23
N THR A 161 10.43 7.33 7.07
CA THR A 161 11.59 7.37 6.17
C THR A 161 11.68 8.72 5.46
N ASN A 162 12.84 9.03 4.86
CA ASN A 162 12.98 10.20 3.99
C ASN A 162 11.99 10.13 2.79
N GLY A 163 11.72 8.91 2.28
CA GLY A 163 10.72 8.69 1.24
C GLY A 163 9.31 9.06 1.70
N THR A 164 8.92 8.63 2.89
CA THR A 164 7.63 8.97 3.51
C THR A 164 7.46 10.49 3.68
N ARG A 165 8.49 11.17 4.18
CA ARG A 165 8.44 12.64 4.34
C ARG A 165 8.32 13.36 2.99
N ALA A 166 9.09 12.93 1.98
CA ALA A 166 9.06 13.52 0.65
C ALA A 166 7.69 13.31 -0.03
N ALA A 167 7.15 12.10 0.02
CA ALA A 167 5.83 11.74 -0.50
C ALA A 167 4.71 12.54 0.19
N GLY A 168 4.71 12.58 1.51
CA GLY A 168 3.75 13.35 2.30
C GLY A 168 3.79 14.84 2.00
N ALA A 169 4.98 15.43 1.80
CA ALA A 169 5.12 16.84 1.43
C ALA A 169 4.56 17.13 0.03
N VAL A 170 4.73 16.24 -0.93
CA VAL A 170 4.16 16.38 -2.29
C VAL A 170 2.64 16.25 -2.24
N SER A 171 2.12 15.21 -1.61
CA SER A 171 0.69 14.97 -1.43
C SER A 171 0.01 16.18 -0.75
N ARG A 172 0.59 16.67 0.36
CA ARG A 172 0.06 17.85 1.05
C ARG A 172 0.01 19.11 0.15
N ARG A 173 1.06 19.36 -0.66
CA ARG A 173 1.06 20.50 -1.61
C ARG A 173 -0.02 20.35 -2.69
N ARG A 174 -0.21 19.13 -3.22
CA ARG A 174 -1.22 18.87 -4.27
C ARG A 174 -2.65 19.18 -3.82
N ARG A 175 -2.94 19.06 -2.53
CA ARG A 175 -4.25 19.39 -1.94
C ARG A 175 -4.29 20.71 -1.18
N ASP A 176 -3.30 21.59 -1.36
CA ASP A 176 -3.20 22.90 -0.68
C ASP A 176 -3.26 22.79 0.86
N GLY A 177 -2.69 21.72 1.42
CA GLY A 177 -2.71 21.45 2.85
C GLY A 177 -4.03 20.92 3.40
N ARG A 178 -5.09 20.88 2.59
CA ARG A 178 -6.42 20.42 3.01
C ARG A 178 -6.43 18.95 3.37
N ARG A 179 -7.34 18.57 4.27
CA ARG A 179 -7.65 17.18 4.56
C ARG A 179 -8.50 16.57 3.44
N VAL A 180 -8.48 15.26 3.37
CA VAL A 180 -9.31 14.50 2.42
C VAL A 180 -10.15 13.51 3.20
N ARG A 181 -11.41 13.35 2.84
CA ARG A 181 -12.27 12.26 3.27
C ARG A 181 -13.04 11.71 2.08
N TYR A 182 -13.53 10.49 2.21
CA TYR A 182 -14.46 9.92 1.24
C TYR A 182 -15.85 9.87 1.88
N THR A 183 -16.79 10.64 1.33
CA THR A 183 -18.16 10.76 1.85
C THR A 183 -19.13 11.05 0.72
N GLY A 184 -20.35 10.52 0.81
CA GLY A 184 -21.36 10.66 -0.24
C GLY A 184 -20.88 10.11 -1.59
N GLY A 185 -20.03 9.09 -1.60
CA GLY A 185 -19.53 8.45 -2.81
C GLY A 185 -18.42 9.22 -3.53
N ARG A 186 -17.75 10.18 -2.89
CA ARG A 186 -16.70 11.01 -3.51
C ARG A 186 -15.66 11.49 -2.51
N LEU A 187 -14.48 11.87 -3.04
CA LEU A 187 -13.47 12.57 -2.27
C LEU A 187 -13.89 14.02 -2.02
N GLU A 188 -13.85 14.43 -0.77
CA GLU A 188 -14.06 15.83 -0.35
C GLU A 188 -12.80 16.39 0.32
N TYR A 189 -12.49 17.65 -0.01
CA TYR A 189 -11.37 18.39 0.56
C TYR A 189 -11.86 19.37 1.63
N ARG A 190 -11.22 19.36 2.80
CA ARG A 190 -11.68 20.08 4.01
C ARG A 190 -10.56 20.87 4.66
N ASP A 191 -10.94 22.01 5.25
CA ASP A 191 -10.04 22.91 5.99
C ASP A 191 -10.24 22.88 7.51
N ASP A 192 -11.34 22.23 7.99
CA ASP A 192 -11.64 22.07 9.41
C ASP A 192 -10.66 21.10 10.09
N GLU A 193 -10.59 21.14 11.41
CA GLU A 193 -9.76 20.22 12.18
C GLU A 193 -10.31 18.78 12.14
N PRO A 194 -9.42 17.77 12.12
CA PRO A 194 -9.84 16.37 12.15
C PRO A 194 -10.49 16.03 13.49
N PRO A 195 -11.55 15.22 13.49
CA PRO A 195 -12.15 14.76 14.73
C PRO A 195 -11.18 13.86 15.50
N THR A 196 -11.20 13.97 16.83
CA THR A 196 -10.48 13.07 17.72
C THR A 196 -11.51 12.26 18.51
N LEU A 197 -11.31 10.94 18.57
CA LEU A 197 -12.22 10.02 19.26
C LEU A 197 -11.46 8.82 19.83
N ASP A 198 -12.12 8.05 20.71
CA ASP A 198 -11.58 6.79 21.20
C ASP A 198 -12.03 5.66 20.26
N TRP A 199 -11.07 4.88 19.77
CA TRP A 199 -11.32 3.70 18.94
C TRP A 199 -11.12 2.42 19.77
N PRO A 200 -12.09 1.49 19.77
CA PRO A 200 -12.01 0.28 20.57
C PRO A 200 -11.21 -0.80 19.86
N PHE A 201 -9.90 -0.58 19.68
CA PHE A 201 -9.03 -1.63 19.15
C PHE A 201 -9.15 -2.90 19.99
N PRO A 202 -9.11 -4.09 19.38
CA PRO A 202 -9.07 -5.34 20.14
C PRO A 202 -7.76 -5.49 20.92
N GLU A 203 -7.74 -6.47 21.85
CA GLU A 203 -6.50 -6.86 22.50
C GLU A 203 -5.49 -7.41 21.47
N PRO A 204 -4.18 -7.24 21.67
CA PRO A 204 -3.54 -6.70 22.88
C PRO A 204 -3.43 -5.17 22.93
N MET A 205 -3.93 -4.43 21.93
CA MET A 205 -3.80 -2.97 21.90
C MET A 205 -4.76 -2.28 22.86
N GLY A 206 -6.01 -2.72 22.92
CA GLY A 206 -7.07 -2.09 23.69
C GLY A 206 -7.46 -0.69 23.16
N PRO A 207 -8.42 0.00 23.79
CA PRO A 207 -8.89 1.31 23.32
C PRO A 207 -7.75 2.35 23.25
N ARG A 208 -7.76 3.14 22.16
CA ARG A 208 -6.80 4.22 21.91
C ARG A 208 -7.52 5.44 21.35
N THR A 209 -7.02 6.62 21.73
CA THR A 209 -7.42 7.85 21.07
C THR A 209 -6.84 7.91 19.67
N VAL A 210 -7.69 8.20 18.68
CA VAL A 210 -7.31 8.31 17.27
C VAL A 210 -7.70 9.66 16.70
N ILE A 211 -6.98 10.08 15.66
CA ILE A 211 -7.37 11.16 14.78
C ILE A 211 -8.18 10.53 13.65
N GLY A 212 -9.43 10.94 13.49
CA GLY A 212 -10.30 10.54 12.39
C GLY A 212 -9.97 11.32 11.11
N GLU A 213 -10.43 10.78 10.00
CA GLU A 213 -10.13 11.33 8.66
C GLU A 213 -8.61 11.52 8.42
N PHE A 214 -7.82 10.64 9.01
CA PHE A 214 -6.39 10.54 8.72
C PHE A 214 -6.24 9.81 7.39
N ALA A 215 -6.47 10.55 6.30
CA ALA A 215 -6.64 9.98 4.99
C ALA A 215 -5.37 9.32 4.45
N MET A 216 -5.50 8.05 4.06
CA MET A 216 -4.51 7.22 3.41
C MET A 216 -5.09 6.69 2.09
N ALA A 217 -4.34 5.89 1.35
CA ALA A 217 -4.75 5.38 0.05
C ALA A 217 -6.09 4.62 0.05
N ASP A 218 -6.52 4.12 1.22
CA ASP A 218 -7.79 3.39 1.39
C ASP A 218 -9.02 4.15 0.89
N VAL A 219 -9.01 5.49 1.01
CA VAL A 219 -10.12 6.35 0.52
C VAL A 219 -10.22 6.37 -1.02
N VAL A 220 -9.26 5.75 -1.70
CA VAL A 220 -9.26 5.54 -3.15
C VAL A 220 -9.39 4.07 -3.50
N THR A 221 -8.62 3.19 -2.85
CA THR A 221 -8.57 1.76 -3.19
C THR A 221 -9.87 1.04 -2.85
N VAL A 222 -10.44 1.27 -1.67
CA VAL A 222 -11.71 0.65 -1.25
C VAL A 222 -12.87 1.02 -2.17
N PRO A 223 -13.16 2.31 -2.43
CA PRO A 223 -14.29 2.69 -3.27
C PRO A 223 -14.04 2.52 -4.77
N SER A 224 -12.85 2.11 -5.19
CA SER A 224 -12.59 1.80 -6.60
C SER A 224 -13.37 0.58 -7.09
N HIS A 225 -13.74 -0.32 -6.18
CA HIS A 225 -14.43 -1.57 -6.52
C HIS A 225 -15.61 -1.91 -5.61
N LEU A 226 -15.73 -1.27 -4.45
CA LEU A 226 -16.87 -1.43 -3.55
C LEU A 226 -17.84 -0.25 -3.68
N SER A 227 -19.13 -0.56 -3.81
CA SER A 227 -20.19 0.44 -3.74
C SER A 227 -20.40 0.84 -2.29
N VAL A 228 -19.76 1.90 -1.87
CA VAL A 228 -19.82 2.41 -0.49
C VAL A 228 -19.87 3.93 -0.49
N PRO A 229 -20.82 4.58 0.22
CA PRO A 229 -20.88 6.03 0.33
C PRO A 229 -19.86 6.63 1.29
N GLU A 230 -19.39 5.87 2.31
CA GLU A 230 -18.53 6.36 3.37
C GLU A 230 -17.31 5.45 3.57
N VAL A 231 -16.10 5.99 3.39
CA VAL A 231 -14.85 5.35 3.81
C VAL A 231 -14.12 6.26 4.78
N ARG A 232 -13.92 5.79 5.99
CA ARG A 232 -13.31 6.54 7.09
C ARG A 232 -12.03 5.89 7.56
N THR A 233 -11.00 6.70 7.72
CA THR A 233 -9.67 6.24 8.14
C THR A 233 -9.28 6.91 9.45
N TYR A 234 -8.58 6.16 10.29
CA TYR A 234 -8.19 6.59 11.63
C TYR A 234 -6.73 6.23 11.90
N MET A 235 -6.05 7.06 12.68
CA MET A 235 -4.67 6.85 13.10
C MET A 235 -4.51 7.13 14.59
N THR A 236 -3.79 6.30 15.33
CA THR A 236 -3.42 6.59 16.72
C THR A 236 -2.74 7.96 16.84
N VAL A 237 -3.11 8.72 17.87
CA VAL A 237 -2.60 10.10 18.07
C VAL A 237 -1.09 10.12 18.16
N GLU A 238 -0.48 9.11 18.79
CA GLU A 238 0.97 8.98 18.93
C GLU A 238 1.65 8.91 17.55
N ALA A 239 1.19 8.02 16.68
CA ALA A 239 1.73 7.88 15.34
C ALA A 239 1.52 9.12 14.46
N ALA A 240 0.36 9.78 14.62
CA ALA A 240 0.08 11.03 13.93
C ALA A 240 0.99 12.18 14.40
N ARG A 241 1.37 12.21 15.66
CA ARG A 241 2.37 13.17 16.20
C ARG A 241 3.76 12.87 15.66
N ASP A 242 4.18 11.62 15.69
CA ASP A 242 5.49 11.19 15.19
C ASP A 242 5.72 11.60 13.73
N ILE A 243 4.73 11.37 12.85
CA ILE A 243 4.86 11.75 11.43
C ILE A 243 4.85 13.27 11.22
N ALA A 244 4.18 14.01 12.10
CA ALA A 244 4.11 15.47 12.03
C ALA A 244 5.37 16.15 12.56
N ASP A 245 6.07 15.53 13.50
CA ASP A 245 7.29 16.04 14.10
C ASP A 245 8.50 15.85 13.15
N PRO A 246 9.14 16.94 12.70
CA PRO A 246 10.33 16.86 11.85
C PRO A 246 11.52 16.17 12.53
N ASP A 247 11.58 16.19 13.86
CA ASP A 247 12.68 15.63 14.63
C ASP A 247 12.51 14.12 14.93
N THR A 248 11.36 13.53 14.61
CA THR A 248 11.18 12.08 14.72
C THR A 248 12.21 11.35 13.86
N PRO A 249 13.03 10.46 14.46
CA PRO A 249 14.10 9.77 13.72
C PRO A 249 13.53 8.80 12.70
N ALA A 250 14.37 8.45 11.72
CA ALA A 250 14.06 7.37 10.78
C ALA A 250 13.94 6.01 11.50
N PRO A 251 13.25 5.01 10.91
CA PRO A 251 13.15 3.68 11.51
C PRO A 251 14.53 3.07 11.69
N ALA A 252 14.79 2.52 12.89
CA ALA A 252 16.02 1.84 13.22
C ALA A 252 15.82 0.32 13.22
N PRO A 253 16.75 -0.48 12.67
CA PRO A 253 16.67 -1.93 12.70
C PRO A 253 16.74 -2.45 14.14
N ALA A 254 15.85 -3.40 14.46
CA ALA A 254 15.78 -4.08 15.74
C ALA A 254 16.17 -5.58 15.63
N ASP A 255 16.38 -6.06 14.43
CA ASP A 255 16.83 -7.44 14.15
C ASP A 255 17.73 -7.50 12.90
N ASP A 256 18.31 -8.67 12.65
CA ASP A 256 19.24 -8.92 11.55
C ASP A 256 18.59 -8.80 10.15
N SER A 257 17.25 -8.86 10.06
CA SER A 257 16.50 -8.63 8.81
C SER A 257 16.31 -7.14 8.52
N GLY A 258 16.77 -6.25 9.39
CA GLY A 258 16.63 -4.80 9.25
C GLY A 258 15.26 -4.25 9.65
N ARG A 259 14.36 -5.06 10.20
CA ARG A 259 13.03 -4.65 10.64
C ARG A 259 13.11 -3.82 11.90
N SER A 260 12.29 -2.78 11.97
CA SER A 260 12.13 -1.99 13.19
C SER A 260 11.32 -2.72 14.25
N ALA A 261 11.35 -2.25 15.49
CA ALA A 261 10.54 -2.80 16.59
C ALA A 261 9.08 -2.32 16.57
N GLN A 262 8.72 -1.39 15.69
CA GLN A 262 7.37 -0.85 15.57
C GLN A 262 6.35 -1.98 15.35
N THR A 263 5.28 -1.98 16.13
CA THR A 263 4.14 -2.90 15.95
C THR A 263 2.93 -2.16 15.38
N PHE A 264 2.08 -2.91 14.70
CA PHE A 264 0.84 -2.38 14.19
C PHE A 264 -0.33 -3.33 14.44
N LEU A 265 -1.52 -2.74 14.48
CA LEU A 265 -2.80 -3.38 14.39
C LEU A 265 -3.65 -2.61 13.38
N VAL A 266 -4.13 -3.26 12.33
CA VAL A 266 -5.10 -2.68 11.39
C VAL A 266 -6.45 -3.32 11.69
N ASP A 267 -7.41 -2.48 12.04
CA ASP A 267 -8.75 -2.88 12.40
C ASP A 267 -9.74 -2.32 11.39
N VAL A 268 -10.36 -3.21 10.64
CA VAL A 268 -11.34 -2.83 9.63
C VAL A 268 -12.74 -3.25 10.07
N VAL A 269 -13.64 -2.28 10.11
CA VAL A 269 -15.05 -2.47 10.41
C VAL A 269 -15.88 -2.11 9.19
N VAL A 270 -16.71 -3.03 8.74
CA VAL A 270 -17.61 -2.85 7.61
C VAL A 270 -19.05 -2.98 8.08
N ARG A 271 -19.88 -1.98 7.80
CA ARG A 271 -21.31 -2.01 8.05
C ARG A 271 -22.07 -2.19 6.74
N ALA A 272 -22.93 -3.17 6.69
CA ALA A 272 -23.70 -3.48 5.50
C ALA A 272 -25.06 -4.10 5.87
N GLY A 273 -26.16 -3.38 5.56
CA GLY A 273 -27.53 -3.88 5.75
C GLY A 273 -27.84 -4.26 7.21
N GLY A 274 -27.46 -3.42 8.17
CA GLY A 274 -27.68 -3.64 9.60
C GLY A 274 -26.77 -4.71 10.24
N THR A 275 -25.72 -5.13 9.55
CA THR A 275 -24.72 -6.08 10.07
C THR A 275 -23.37 -5.40 10.13
N GLU A 276 -22.68 -5.54 11.24
CA GLU A 276 -21.28 -5.14 11.38
C GLU A 276 -20.36 -6.36 11.25
N ARG A 277 -19.32 -6.23 10.47
CA ARG A 277 -18.28 -7.24 10.27
C ARG A 277 -16.90 -6.61 10.52
N ARG A 278 -16.02 -7.37 11.13
CA ARG A 278 -14.70 -6.89 11.54
C ARG A 278 -13.62 -7.84 11.07
N ALA A 279 -12.53 -7.27 10.54
CA ALA A 279 -11.32 -8.01 10.18
C ALA A 279 -10.11 -7.30 10.77
N VAL A 280 -9.24 -8.03 11.43
CA VAL A 280 -8.07 -7.48 12.13
C VAL A 280 -6.81 -8.17 11.66
N ALA A 281 -5.78 -7.36 11.40
CA ALA A 281 -4.43 -7.83 11.12
C ALA A 281 -3.43 -7.18 12.07
N THR A 282 -2.54 -7.95 12.64
CA THR A 282 -1.44 -7.47 13.49
C THR A 282 -0.10 -7.87 12.90
N GLY A 283 0.94 -7.11 13.21
CA GLY A 283 2.29 -7.41 12.75
C GLY A 283 3.32 -6.39 13.22
N ARG A 284 4.45 -6.37 12.53
CA ARG A 284 5.59 -5.53 12.88
C ARG A 284 6.17 -4.87 11.64
N ASP A 285 6.58 -3.60 11.77
CA ASP A 285 7.22 -2.77 10.77
C ASP A 285 6.38 -2.57 9.48
N ILE A 286 5.74 -1.40 9.41
CA ILE A 286 4.85 -1.03 8.28
C ILE A 286 5.58 -0.98 6.93
N TYR A 287 6.89 -0.76 6.92
CA TYR A 287 7.70 -0.75 5.70
C TYR A 287 8.10 -2.16 5.29
N ALA A 288 8.52 -2.97 6.25
CA ALA A 288 8.92 -4.35 5.99
C ALA A 288 7.73 -5.22 5.56
N VAL A 289 6.54 -5.06 6.20
CA VAL A 289 5.33 -5.81 5.81
C VAL A 289 4.81 -5.45 4.42
N THR A 290 5.18 -4.29 3.91
CA THR A 290 4.84 -3.88 2.53
C THR A 290 5.50 -4.78 1.48
N ALA A 291 6.67 -5.35 1.78
CA ALA A 291 7.36 -6.25 0.85
C ALA A 291 6.57 -7.55 0.57
N PRO A 292 6.16 -8.35 1.57
CA PRO A 292 5.32 -9.52 1.29
C PRO A 292 3.99 -9.19 0.62
N LEU A 293 3.39 -8.01 0.89
CA LEU A 293 2.20 -7.55 0.15
C LEU A 293 2.50 -7.39 -1.35
N ALA A 294 3.53 -6.61 -1.69
CA ALA A 294 3.89 -6.35 -3.08
C ALA A 294 4.34 -7.62 -3.81
N VAL A 295 5.11 -8.48 -3.16
CA VAL A 295 5.66 -9.69 -3.78
C VAL A 295 4.60 -10.79 -3.92
N GLU A 296 3.65 -10.92 -2.98
CA GLU A 296 2.49 -11.81 -3.15
C GLU A 296 1.62 -11.35 -4.34
N ALA A 297 1.44 -10.03 -4.52
CA ALA A 297 0.75 -9.50 -5.69
C ALA A 297 1.47 -9.92 -7.00
N VAL A 298 2.79 -9.69 -7.08
CA VAL A 298 3.60 -10.13 -8.23
C VAL A 298 3.46 -11.63 -8.47
N HIS A 299 3.55 -12.45 -7.41
CA HIS A 299 3.41 -13.89 -7.54
C HIS A 299 2.04 -14.29 -8.12
N ARG A 300 0.96 -13.67 -7.64
CA ARG A 300 -0.40 -13.94 -8.15
C ARG A 300 -0.60 -13.48 -9.59
N LEU A 301 -0.08 -12.32 -9.94
CA LEU A 301 -0.11 -11.81 -11.31
C LEU A 301 0.60 -12.76 -12.27
N LEU A 302 1.81 -13.21 -11.93
CA LEU A 302 2.60 -14.10 -12.78
C LEU A 302 2.08 -15.55 -12.83
N THR A 303 1.27 -15.96 -11.87
CA THR A 303 0.65 -17.30 -11.84
C THR A 303 -0.82 -17.32 -12.28
N GLY A 304 -1.35 -16.18 -12.77
CA GLY A 304 -2.74 -16.07 -13.24
C GLY A 304 -3.79 -16.19 -12.14
N ARG A 305 -3.44 -15.96 -10.87
CA ARG A 305 -4.36 -15.97 -9.74
C ARG A 305 -5.00 -14.60 -9.51
N THR A 306 -5.65 -14.09 -10.54
CA THR A 306 -6.31 -12.78 -10.57
C THR A 306 -7.78 -12.91 -10.96
N ARG A 307 -8.61 -11.98 -10.53
CA ARG A 307 -10.05 -11.89 -10.82
C ARG A 307 -10.39 -10.78 -11.81
N ALA A 308 -9.47 -9.84 -12.00
CA ALA A 308 -9.61 -8.68 -12.88
C ALA A 308 -8.32 -8.45 -13.69
N THR A 309 -8.39 -7.57 -14.67
CA THR A 309 -7.27 -7.05 -15.47
C THR A 309 -7.41 -5.54 -15.58
N GLY A 310 -6.38 -4.86 -16.03
CA GLY A 310 -6.37 -3.41 -16.08
C GLY A 310 -5.93 -2.78 -14.78
N VAL A 311 -6.37 -1.54 -14.50
CA VAL A 311 -6.12 -0.88 -13.23
C VAL A 311 -7.11 -1.40 -12.21
N ALA A 312 -6.62 -2.03 -11.16
CA ALA A 312 -7.46 -2.60 -10.12
C ALA A 312 -6.77 -2.52 -8.75
N SER A 313 -7.54 -2.32 -7.70
CA SER A 313 -7.03 -2.36 -6.32
C SER A 313 -6.80 -3.81 -5.87
N ALA A 314 -6.15 -3.97 -4.71
CA ALA A 314 -5.83 -5.28 -4.16
C ALA A 314 -7.08 -6.14 -3.91
N GLY A 315 -8.13 -5.55 -3.34
CA GLY A 315 -9.39 -6.24 -3.05
C GLY A 315 -10.17 -6.64 -4.30
N GLU A 316 -10.03 -5.87 -5.37
CA GLU A 316 -10.67 -6.16 -6.65
C GLU A 316 -9.98 -7.31 -7.41
N ILE A 317 -8.66 -7.20 -7.57
CA ILE A 317 -7.92 -8.09 -8.46
C ILE A 317 -7.59 -9.44 -7.83
N PHE A 318 -7.54 -9.55 -6.50
CA PHE A 318 -7.14 -10.77 -5.81
C PHE A 318 -8.29 -11.41 -5.00
N ASP A 319 -8.17 -12.70 -4.74
CA ASP A 319 -8.89 -13.36 -3.67
C ASP A 319 -8.38 -12.84 -2.31
N ALA A 320 -9.10 -11.87 -1.72
CA ALA A 320 -8.65 -11.16 -0.53
C ALA A 320 -8.37 -12.10 0.65
N ALA A 321 -9.27 -13.03 0.95
CA ALA A 321 -9.10 -13.97 2.05
C ALA A 321 -7.91 -14.92 1.83
N GLY A 322 -7.75 -15.44 0.61
CA GLY A 322 -6.61 -16.28 0.25
C GLY A 322 -5.30 -15.48 0.21
N PHE A 323 -5.36 -14.21 -0.18
CA PHE A 323 -4.19 -13.32 -0.18
C PHE A 323 -3.70 -13.05 1.25
N LEU A 324 -4.60 -12.63 2.14
CA LEU A 324 -4.28 -12.37 3.54
C LEU A 324 -3.68 -13.59 4.24
N ARG A 325 -4.23 -14.80 4.02
CA ARG A 325 -3.64 -16.04 4.56
C ARG A 325 -2.22 -16.31 4.06
N ALA A 326 -1.91 -15.95 2.81
CA ALA A 326 -0.57 -16.14 2.24
C ALA A 326 0.48 -15.17 2.82
N LEU A 327 0.08 -14.14 3.55
CA LEU A 327 0.98 -13.21 4.23
C LEU A 327 1.53 -13.74 5.56
N SER A 328 1.07 -14.90 6.04
CA SER A 328 1.68 -15.54 7.22
C SER A 328 3.13 -15.95 6.90
N PRO A 329 4.11 -15.78 7.82
CA PRO A 329 3.97 -15.26 9.20
C PRO A 329 4.14 -13.75 9.37
N HIS A 330 4.17 -12.96 8.30
CA HIS A 330 4.43 -11.51 8.36
C HIS A 330 3.30 -10.74 9.05
N ILE A 331 2.06 -11.26 8.93
CA ILE A 331 0.90 -10.78 9.67
C ILE A 331 0.21 -11.93 10.39
N THR A 332 -0.45 -11.59 11.51
CA THR A 332 -1.41 -12.47 12.19
C THR A 332 -2.81 -11.92 11.90
N LEU A 333 -3.69 -12.79 11.43
CA LEU A 333 -5.09 -12.45 11.19
C LEU A 333 -5.94 -12.95 12.37
N GLU A 334 -6.82 -12.11 12.87
CA GLU A 334 -7.91 -12.56 13.71
C GLU A 334 -9.09 -12.97 12.83
N SER A 335 -9.79 -14.03 13.23
CA SER A 335 -10.98 -14.50 12.51
C SER A 335 -12.03 -13.39 12.44
N PRO A 336 -12.68 -13.18 11.30
CA PRO A 336 -13.73 -12.19 11.18
C PRO A 336 -14.84 -12.43 12.21
N HIS A 337 -15.12 -11.44 13.03
CA HIS A 337 -16.27 -11.46 13.92
C HIS A 337 -17.46 -10.79 13.21
N ILE A 338 -18.64 -11.42 13.30
CA ILE A 338 -19.90 -10.87 12.79
C ILE A 338 -20.73 -10.50 14.01
N THR A 339 -21.02 -9.23 14.14
CA THR A 339 -21.98 -8.72 15.12
C THR A 339 -23.24 -8.30 14.36
N VAL A 340 -24.39 -8.84 14.75
CA VAL A 340 -25.69 -8.42 14.22
C VAL A 340 -26.25 -7.38 15.17
N ASP A 341 -26.47 -6.16 14.69
CA ASP A 341 -27.23 -5.17 15.47
C ASP A 341 -28.63 -5.71 15.67
N LEU A 342 -28.97 -6.06 16.92
CA LEU A 342 -30.36 -6.32 17.27
C LEU A 342 -31.10 -4.99 17.16
N PRO A 343 -32.25 -4.94 16.46
CA PRO A 343 -33.05 -3.73 16.42
C PRO A 343 -33.43 -3.34 17.84
N ALA A 344 -33.23 -2.05 18.18
CA ALA A 344 -33.60 -1.46 19.45
C ALA A 344 -35.13 -1.46 19.64
#